data_813befb58bbd510d911eb191eb3765ef
#
_entry.id   813befb58bbd510d911eb191eb3765ef
#
_cell.length_a   1.000
_cell.length_b   1.000
_cell.length_c   1.000
_cell.angle_alpha   90.00
_cell.angle_beta   90.00
_cell.angle_gamma   90.00
#
_symmetry.space_group_name_H-M   'P 1'
#
loop_
_entity.id
_entity.type
_entity.pdbx_description
1 polymer ?
#
loop_
_entity_poly.entity_id
_entity_poly.type
_entity_poly.pdbx_seq_one_letter_code
_entity_poly.pdbx_strand_id
1 'polypeptide(L)'
;MLLKQGDSLQYLLDVRDGKIKQGLGLDCFLDEHLRFKPKQLNIILGHDNVGKTYWINWYFLTLALKHGLTFCIWSGENQKGQILRDMIQMYRGKHFSKLSHNQISGDLAYLEQFFTFIDNSKLYKPEEILAQFEKSGCKVGLIDPFTGLDREMSFAGNYEFMNKARQFVNQNGMTIYINTHPNSESGRGGNLYAEGELKGHLKAPLKDHIEGGKSFTNRCDDMLVIHRLIKHPEHKYKTWIQVEKVKDMETGGKHTEMDFPVICEFNSGIGFQINGVDPLAPFRPNEKQMTIPKDGQIESTSDKLRRLANQNPF
;
A
#
# COMPACT_ATOMS: atom_id res chain seq x y z
N MET A 1 3.87 -32.86 3.24
CA MET A 1 4.04 -32.94 4.71
C MET A 1 2.67 -32.74 5.33
N LEU A 2 2.24 -33.59 6.26
CA LEU A 2 0.98 -33.44 6.99
C LEU A 2 1.23 -32.66 8.28
N LEU A 3 0.30 -31.77 8.66
CA LEU A 3 0.33 -31.07 9.93
C LEU A 3 0.03 -32.08 11.07
N LYS A 4 0.58 -31.82 12.25
CA LYS A 4 0.35 -32.66 13.41
C LYS A 4 -1.02 -32.37 14.01
N GLN A 5 -1.62 -33.40 14.62
CA GLN A 5 -2.84 -33.23 15.38
C GLN A 5 -2.59 -32.36 16.61
N GLY A 6 -3.43 -31.33 16.81
CA GLY A 6 -3.29 -30.39 17.93
C GLY A 6 -2.52 -29.11 17.63
N ASP A 7 -1.84 -28.99 16.50
CA ASP A 7 -1.07 -27.80 16.13
C ASP A 7 -1.91 -26.49 16.13
N SER A 8 -3.22 -26.61 15.92
CA SER A 8 -4.13 -25.47 15.89
C SER A 8 -4.76 -25.10 17.23
N LEU A 9 -4.53 -25.89 18.29
CA LEU A 9 -5.23 -25.68 19.56
C LEU A 9 -4.97 -24.30 20.15
N GLN A 10 -3.72 -23.84 20.16
CA GLN A 10 -3.38 -22.52 20.70
C GLN A 10 -4.07 -21.41 19.93
N TYR A 11 -4.06 -21.48 18.60
CA TYR A 11 -4.78 -20.51 17.76
C TYR A 11 -6.27 -20.46 18.10
N LEU A 12 -6.93 -21.62 18.23
CA LEU A 12 -8.36 -21.69 18.56
C LEU A 12 -8.67 -21.12 19.97
N LEU A 13 -7.77 -21.35 20.93
CA LEU A 13 -7.90 -20.78 22.27
C LEU A 13 -7.71 -19.24 22.23
N ASP A 14 -6.76 -18.74 21.46
CA ASP A 14 -6.51 -17.31 21.31
C ASP A 14 -7.70 -16.60 20.62
N VAL A 15 -8.33 -17.24 19.61
CA VAL A 15 -9.59 -16.75 19.02
C VAL A 15 -10.68 -16.65 20.07
N ARG A 16 -10.94 -17.75 20.80
CA ARG A 16 -11.96 -17.80 21.85
C ARG A 16 -11.76 -16.73 22.91
N ASP A 17 -10.52 -16.50 23.31
CA ASP A 17 -10.16 -15.58 24.39
C ASP A 17 -10.00 -14.11 23.90
N GLY A 18 -10.29 -13.82 22.62
CA GLY A 18 -10.16 -12.49 22.04
C GLY A 18 -8.70 -11.99 21.96
N LYS A 19 -7.72 -12.91 21.97
CA LYS A 19 -6.29 -12.60 21.95
C LYS A 19 -5.73 -12.44 20.52
N ILE A 20 -6.54 -12.69 19.49
CA ILE A 20 -6.10 -12.46 18.11
C ILE A 20 -5.86 -10.97 17.91
N LYS A 21 -4.63 -10.65 17.55
CA LYS A 21 -4.25 -9.28 17.25
C LYS A 21 -4.92 -8.82 15.96
N GLN A 22 -5.57 -7.66 16.04
CA GLN A 22 -6.03 -6.98 14.84
C GLN A 22 -4.85 -6.54 13.98
N GLY A 23 -5.08 -6.43 12.66
CA GLY A 23 -4.12 -5.86 11.74
C GLY A 23 -3.73 -4.43 12.12
N LEU A 24 -2.60 -3.97 11.60
CA LEU A 24 -2.05 -2.66 11.89
C LEU A 24 -2.86 -1.57 11.17
N GLY A 25 -3.34 -0.59 11.90
CA GLY A 25 -4.13 0.53 11.41
C GLY A 25 -3.36 1.84 11.36
N LEU A 26 -4.01 2.86 10.78
CA LEU A 26 -3.48 4.22 10.65
C LEU A 26 -4.03 5.20 11.72
N ASP A 27 -4.92 4.75 12.60
CA ASP A 27 -5.71 5.54 13.58
C ASP A 27 -6.64 6.55 12.89
N CYS A 28 -7.31 6.11 11.83
CA CYS A 28 -8.33 6.88 11.14
C CYS A 28 -9.46 5.99 10.65
N PHE A 29 -10.50 6.58 10.08
CA PHE A 29 -11.69 5.85 9.62
C PHE A 29 -11.40 4.72 8.62
N LEU A 30 -10.28 4.78 7.90
CA LEU A 30 -9.87 3.69 6.99
C LEU A 30 -9.72 2.35 7.75
N ASP A 31 -9.34 2.38 9.02
CA ASP A 31 -9.11 1.18 9.83
C ASP A 31 -10.35 0.31 10.08
N GLU A 32 -11.53 0.87 9.84
CA GLU A 32 -12.77 0.08 9.87
C GLU A 32 -12.88 -0.87 8.68
N HIS A 33 -12.24 -0.52 7.58
CA HIS A 33 -12.34 -1.23 6.30
C HIS A 33 -11.05 -1.92 5.89
N LEU A 34 -9.91 -1.32 6.19
CA LEU A 34 -8.59 -1.81 5.78
C LEU A 34 -7.58 -1.71 6.92
N ARG A 35 -6.96 -2.83 7.25
CA ARG A 35 -5.80 -2.92 8.14
C ARG A 35 -4.70 -3.73 7.47
N PHE A 36 -3.47 -3.35 7.69
CA PHE A 36 -2.33 -4.16 7.23
C PHE A 36 -2.27 -5.47 8.01
N LYS A 37 -2.14 -6.58 7.30
CA LYS A 37 -1.95 -7.92 7.85
C LYS A 37 -0.69 -8.56 7.25
N PRO A 38 0.13 -9.25 8.04
CA PRO A 38 1.28 -9.99 7.51
C PRO A 38 0.84 -11.20 6.68
N LYS A 39 1.74 -11.68 5.83
CA LYS A 39 1.56 -12.90 5.03
C LYS A 39 0.36 -12.84 4.08
N GLN A 40 0.13 -11.69 3.46
CA GLN A 40 -0.99 -11.50 2.54
C GLN A 40 -0.55 -11.19 1.12
N LEU A 41 -1.40 -11.57 0.19
CA LEU A 41 -1.31 -11.20 -1.21
C LEU A 41 -2.48 -10.27 -1.53
N ASN A 42 -2.19 -9.00 -1.71
CA ASN A 42 -3.18 -7.93 -1.86
C ASN A 42 -3.17 -7.36 -3.27
N ILE A 43 -4.33 -7.03 -3.78
CA ILE A 43 -4.50 -6.44 -5.10
C ILE A 43 -5.04 -5.03 -4.99
N ILE A 44 -4.48 -4.12 -5.77
CA ILE A 44 -4.96 -2.76 -5.95
C ILE A 44 -5.35 -2.58 -7.40
N LEU A 45 -6.60 -2.25 -7.63
CA LEU A 45 -7.19 -2.02 -8.94
C LEU A 45 -7.56 -0.54 -9.09
N GLY A 46 -7.38 0.03 -10.27
CA GLY A 46 -7.84 1.39 -10.57
C GLY A 46 -7.42 1.83 -11.97
N HIS A 47 -8.18 2.75 -12.55
CA HIS A 47 -7.89 3.34 -13.85
C HIS A 47 -6.56 4.11 -13.83
N ASP A 48 -6.13 4.50 -15.03
CA ASP A 48 -4.94 5.33 -15.19
C ASP A 48 -5.13 6.71 -14.56
N ASN A 49 -4.06 7.27 -14.02
CA ASN A 49 -4.01 8.62 -13.45
C ASN A 49 -4.95 8.88 -12.25
N VAL A 50 -5.61 7.87 -11.68
CA VAL A 50 -6.42 8.05 -10.46
C VAL A 50 -5.58 8.23 -9.19
N GLY A 51 -4.25 8.04 -9.27
CA GLY A 51 -3.31 8.25 -8.16
C GLY A 51 -3.06 7.01 -7.32
N LYS A 52 -3.17 5.79 -7.88
CA LYS A 52 -2.86 4.52 -7.19
C LYS A 52 -1.50 4.55 -6.50
N THR A 53 -0.44 4.82 -7.27
CA THR A 53 0.96 4.86 -6.77
C THR A 53 1.13 5.90 -5.66
N TYR A 54 0.53 7.08 -5.80
CA TYR A 54 0.62 8.13 -4.79
C TYR A 54 -0.07 7.71 -3.48
N TRP A 55 -1.27 7.11 -3.57
CA TRP A 55 -2.02 6.64 -2.41
C TRP A 55 -1.31 5.49 -1.70
N ILE A 56 -0.81 4.48 -2.43
CA ILE A 56 -0.12 3.35 -1.80
C ILE A 56 1.19 3.78 -1.13
N ASN A 57 1.92 4.72 -1.73
CA ASN A 57 3.12 5.29 -1.13
C ASN A 57 2.79 6.06 0.17
N TRP A 58 1.70 6.81 0.22
CA TRP A 58 1.21 7.45 1.44
C TRP A 58 0.81 6.42 2.51
N TYR A 59 0.09 5.37 2.12
CA TYR A 59 -0.30 4.29 3.02
C TYR A 59 0.94 3.57 3.60
N PHE A 60 1.90 3.23 2.77
CA PHE A 60 3.14 2.60 3.18
C PHE A 60 4.00 3.51 4.06
N LEU A 61 4.09 4.78 3.72
CA LEU A 61 4.81 5.76 4.53
C LEU A 61 4.21 5.85 5.94
N THR A 62 2.89 5.89 6.04
CA THR A 62 2.21 5.92 7.34
C THR A 62 2.49 4.65 8.15
N LEU A 63 2.40 3.47 7.51
CA LEU A 63 2.72 2.20 8.16
C LEU A 63 4.20 2.11 8.57
N ALA A 64 5.12 2.61 7.76
CA ALA A 64 6.55 2.66 8.07
C ALA A 64 6.81 3.49 9.32
N LEU A 65 6.29 4.71 9.34
CA LEU A 65 6.53 5.66 10.44
C LEU A 65 5.83 5.23 11.74
N LYS A 66 4.66 4.63 11.63
CA LYS A 66 3.86 4.24 12.80
C LYS A 66 4.28 2.89 13.37
N HIS A 67 4.58 1.92 12.52
CA HIS A 67 4.77 0.53 12.91
C HIS A 67 6.17 -0.03 12.61
N GLY A 68 7.06 0.77 12.01
CA GLY A 68 8.42 0.33 11.68
C GLY A 68 8.48 -0.71 10.56
N LEU A 69 7.45 -0.82 9.72
CA LEU A 69 7.46 -1.76 8.60
C LEU A 69 8.45 -1.32 7.52
N THR A 70 9.08 -2.30 6.89
CA THR A 70 10.03 -2.10 5.78
C THR A 70 9.46 -2.59 4.47
N PHE A 71 9.75 -1.86 3.40
CA PHE A 71 9.14 -2.02 2.09
C PHE A 71 10.19 -2.19 1.00
N CYS A 72 9.96 -3.13 0.09
CA CYS A 72 10.72 -3.27 -1.15
C CYS A 72 9.79 -2.95 -2.33
N ILE A 73 10.11 -1.90 -3.08
CA ILE A 73 9.25 -1.37 -4.13
C ILE A 73 9.91 -1.62 -5.49
N TRP A 74 9.18 -2.27 -6.38
CA TRP A 74 9.44 -2.22 -7.81
C TRP A 74 8.37 -1.37 -8.48
N SER A 75 8.81 -0.33 -9.20
CA SER A 75 7.91 0.49 -10.02
C SER A 75 8.43 0.51 -11.45
N GLY A 76 7.63 0.02 -12.38
CA GLY A 76 7.93 0.05 -13.82
C GLY A 76 7.71 1.42 -14.47
N GLU A 77 6.95 2.30 -13.80
CA GLU A 77 6.55 3.60 -14.35
C GLU A 77 7.27 4.78 -13.68
N ASN A 78 7.59 4.66 -12.39
CA ASN A 78 8.13 5.77 -11.61
C ASN A 78 9.57 5.51 -11.17
N GLN A 79 10.41 6.51 -11.31
CA GLN A 79 11.78 6.43 -10.80
C GLN A 79 11.81 6.59 -9.27
N LYS A 80 12.76 5.92 -8.61
CA LYS A 80 13.02 6.02 -7.16
C LYS A 80 12.98 7.48 -6.66
N GLY A 81 13.65 8.40 -7.37
CA GLY A 81 13.71 9.80 -6.96
C GLY A 81 12.37 10.51 -6.96
N GLN A 82 11.44 10.16 -7.86
CA GLN A 82 10.09 10.71 -7.89
C GLN A 82 9.27 10.23 -6.69
N ILE A 83 9.33 8.93 -6.41
CA ILE A 83 8.62 8.34 -5.26
C ILE A 83 9.14 8.94 -3.95
N LEU A 84 10.45 9.02 -3.77
CA LEU A 84 11.06 9.59 -2.56
C LEU A 84 10.77 11.09 -2.40
N ARG A 85 10.75 11.86 -3.50
CA ARG A 85 10.34 13.28 -3.47
C ARG A 85 8.94 13.41 -2.86
N ASP A 86 7.99 12.61 -3.35
CA ASP A 86 6.60 12.67 -2.89
C ASP A 86 6.49 12.20 -1.43
N MET A 87 7.19 11.13 -1.05
CA MET A 87 7.25 10.69 0.35
C MET A 87 7.86 11.74 1.30
N ILE A 88 8.92 12.44 0.87
CA ILE A 88 9.52 13.52 1.66
C ILE A 88 8.53 14.69 1.83
N GLN A 89 7.78 15.05 0.78
CA GLN A 89 6.72 16.07 0.89
C GLN A 89 5.63 15.66 1.89
N MET A 90 5.18 14.42 1.83
CA MET A 90 4.18 13.88 2.76
C MET A 90 4.70 13.87 4.19
N TYR A 91 5.93 13.38 4.41
CA TYR A 91 6.59 13.33 5.72
C TYR A 91 6.78 14.72 6.34
N ARG A 92 7.19 15.70 5.53
CA ARG A 92 7.35 17.09 6.00
C ARG A 92 6.03 17.86 6.12
N GLY A 93 4.98 17.44 5.41
CA GLY A 93 3.76 18.23 5.30
C GLY A 93 3.98 19.56 4.57
N LYS A 94 4.98 19.62 3.67
CA LYS A 94 5.39 20.82 2.92
C LYS A 94 5.78 20.48 1.49
N HIS A 95 5.54 21.40 0.58
CA HIS A 95 6.01 21.27 -0.79
C HIS A 95 7.54 21.16 -0.85
N PHE A 96 8.03 20.26 -1.71
CA PHE A 96 9.45 19.97 -1.88
C PHE A 96 10.29 21.21 -2.16
N SER A 97 9.77 22.16 -2.96
CA SER A 97 10.43 23.43 -3.27
C SER A 97 10.68 24.36 -2.07
N LYS A 98 10.04 24.08 -0.92
CA LYS A 98 10.21 24.86 0.32
C LYS A 98 11.19 24.20 1.30
N LEU A 99 11.79 23.08 0.92
CA LEU A 99 12.71 22.33 1.77
C LEU A 99 14.17 22.75 1.50
N SER A 100 14.94 22.89 2.56
CA SER A 100 16.39 23.13 2.46
C SER A 100 17.13 21.84 2.05
N HIS A 101 18.35 21.99 1.55
CA HIS A 101 19.21 20.86 1.20
C HIS A 101 19.40 19.91 2.38
N ASN A 102 19.66 20.43 3.59
CA ASN A 102 19.88 19.61 4.79
C ASN A 102 18.60 18.84 5.19
N GLN A 103 17.41 19.43 5.04
CA GLN A 103 16.15 18.74 5.26
C GLN A 103 15.97 17.58 4.28
N ILE A 104 16.17 17.84 2.99
CA ILE A 104 16.05 16.81 1.96
C ILE A 104 17.03 15.67 2.20
N SER A 105 18.31 15.98 2.46
CA SER A 105 19.33 14.96 2.70
C SER A 105 19.06 14.13 3.95
N GLY A 106 18.66 14.78 5.05
CA GLY A 106 18.34 14.09 6.29
C GLY A 106 17.08 13.21 6.17
N ASP A 107 16.02 13.70 5.50
CA ASP A 107 14.79 12.95 5.29
C ASP A 107 15.00 11.78 4.34
N LEU A 108 15.80 11.96 3.29
CA LEU A 108 16.18 10.89 2.38
C LEU A 108 16.86 9.75 3.15
N ALA A 109 17.91 10.06 3.93
CA ALA A 109 18.63 9.07 4.74
C ALA A 109 17.72 8.39 5.77
N TYR A 110 16.74 9.11 6.31
CA TYR A 110 15.74 8.55 7.23
C TYR A 110 14.77 7.60 6.53
N LEU A 111 14.19 8.01 5.42
CA LEU A 111 13.21 7.19 4.69
C LEU A 111 13.84 5.95 4.04
N GLU A 112 15.10 6.03 3.59
CA GLU A 112 15.82 4.88 3.04
C GLU A 112 16.08 3.75 4.07
N GLN A 113 15.85 3.97 5.36
CA GLN A 113 15.85 2.90 6.36
C GLN A 113 14.60 2.01 6.26
N PHE A 114 13.52 2.52 5.70
CA PHE A 114 12.24 1.79 5.55
C PHE A 114 11.99 1.32 4.12
N PHE A 115 12.55 2.01 3.13
CA PHE A 115 12.21 1.80 1.72
C PHE A 115 13.43 1.39 0.90
N THR A 116 13.37 0.18 0.36
CA THR A 116 14.31 -0.35 -0.62
C THR A 116 13.64 -0.35 -2.00
N PHE A 117 14.40 -0.02 -3.04
CA PHE A 117 13.87 0.04 -4.41
C PHE A 117 14.63 -0.94 -5.30
N ILE A 118 13.89 -1.65 -6.14
CA ILE A 118 14.45 -2.48 -7.20
C ILE A 118 14.72 -1.57 -8.40
N ASP A 119 15.90 -1.71 -9.00
CA ASP A 119 16.28 -0.98 -10.21
C ASP A 119 15.32 -1.32 -11.36
N ASN A 120 14.72 -0.30 -11.95
CA ASN A 120 13.76 -0.45 -13.05
C ASN A 120 14.37 -0.16 -14.43
N SER A 121 15.69 -0.10 -14.54
CA SER A 121 16.40 0.06 -15.82
C SER A 121 16.35 -1.18 -16.71
N LYS A 122 15.96 -2.33 -16.16
CA LYS A 122 15.77 -3.57 -16.91
C LYS A 122 14.36 -4.10 -16.77
N LEU A 123 13.95 -4.91 -17.76
CA LEU A 123 12.70 -5.64 -17.74
C LEU A 123 12.85 -6.90 -16.88
N TYR A 124 11.93 -7.13 -15.97
CA TYR A 124 11.92 -8.28 -15.05
C TYR A 124 10.79 -9.24 -15.36
N LYS A 125 11.07 -10.53 -15.23
CA LYS A 125 10.00 -11.53 -15.10
C LYS A 125 9.38 -11.47 -13.70
N PRO A 126 8.11 -11.86 -13.53
CA PRO A 126 7.44 -11.83 -12.24
C PRO A 126 8.20 -12.59 -11.14
N GLU A 127 8.79 -13.73 -11.44
CA GLU A 127 9.56 -14.54 -10.50
C GLU A 127 10.88 -13.88 -10.09
N GLU A 128 11.50 -13.12 -10.97
CA GLU A 128 12.72 -12.37 -10.65
C GLU A 128 12.43 -11.27 -9.62
N ILE A 129 11.23 -10.64 -9.68
CA ILE A 129 10.80 -9.67 -8.67
C ILE A 129 10.60 -10.36 -7.32
N LEU A 130 9.98 -11.54 -7.27
CA LEU A 130 9.85 -12.29 -6.01
C LEU A 130 11.21 -12.61 -5.40
N ALA A 131 12.20 -12.99 -6.22
CA ALA A 131 13.57 -13.23 -5.76
C ALA A 131 14.25 -11.95 -5.22
N GLN A 132 13.99 -10.77 -5.82
CA GLN A 132 14.47 -9.50 -5.27
C GLN A 132 13.81 -9.15 -3.94
N PHE A 133 12.52 -9.42 -3.79
CA PHE A 133 11.82 -9.23 -2.52
C PHE A 133 12.42 -10.10 -1.41
N GLU A 134 12.66 -11.37 -1.67
CA GLU A 134 13.31 -12.26 -0.71
C GLU A 134 14.71 -11.73 -0.30
N LYS A 135 15.52 -11.36 -1.29
CA LYS A 135 16.85 -10.81 -1.07
C LYS A 135 16.84 -9.50 -0.26
N SER A 136 15.78 -8.69 -0.38
CA SER A 136 15.70 -7.41 0.33
C SER A 136 15.54 -7.56 1.83
N GLY A 137 14.98 -8.68 2.31
CA GLY A 137 14.64 -8.90 3.72
C GLY A 137 13.52 -8.00 4.25
N CYS A 138 12.84 -7.22 3.39
CA CYS A 138 11.74 -6.35 3.77
C CYS A 138 10.49 -7.15 4.16
N LYS A 139 9.59 -6.52 4.90
CA LYS A 139 8.32 -7.14 5.32
C LYS A 139 7.23 -7.05 4.24
N VAL A 140 7.32 -6.05 3.38
CA VAL A 140 6.29 -5.75 2.37
C VAL A 140 6.94 -5.57 1.00
N GLY A 141 6.35 -6.17 -0.04
CA GLY A 141 6.71 -5.98 -1.44
C GLY A 141 5.62 -5.25 -2.21
N LEU A 142 6.00 -4.37 -3.14
CA LEU A 142 5.09 -3.73 -4.10
C LEU A 142 5.54 -3.99 -5.53
N ILE A 143 4.60 -4.44 -6.35
CA ILE A 143 4.72 -4.49 -7.82
C ILE A 143 3.80 -3.41 -8.40
N ASP A 144 4.35 -2.41 -9.10
CA ASP A 144 3.61 -1.23 -9.58
C ASP A 144 4.05 -0.76 -10.98
N PRO A 145 3.24 -0.99 -12.03
CA PRO A 145 2.13 -1.94 -12.11
C PRO A 145 2.57 -3.35 -12.55
N PHE A 146 1.72 -4.35 -12.35
CA PHE A 146 1.96 -5.72 -12.81
C PHE A 146 2.12 -5.83 -14.33
N THR A 147 1.44 -4.95 -15.05
CA THR A 147 1.51 -4.88 -16.53
C THR A 147 2.88 -4.45 -17.06
N GLY A 148 3.73 -3.85 -16.23
CA GLY A 148 5.09 -3.46 -16.59
C GLY A 148 6.12 -4.60 -16.57
N LEU A 149 5.73 -5.81 -16.18
CA LEU A 149 6.61 -6.99 -16.13
C LEU A 149 6.68 -7.73 -17.47
N ASP A 150 7.82 -8.38 -17.74
CA ASP A 150 8.00 -9.32 -18.85
C ASP A 150 7.26 -10.62 -18.54
N ARG A 151 6.05 -10.75 -19.03
CA ARG A 151 5.17 -11.87 -18.75
C ARG A 151 4.31 -12.26 -19.94
N GLU A 152 3.89 -13.50 -19.98
CA GLU A 152 2.83 -13.92 -20.87
C GLU A 152 1.49 -13.31 -20.46
N MET A 153 0.85 -12.60 -21.38
CA MET A 153 -0.45 -11.95 -21.18
C MET A 153 -1.59 -12.95 -21.39
N SER A 154 -1.57 -14.05 -20.62
CA SER A 154 -2.62 -15.08 -20.66
C SER A 154 -3.23 -15.29 -19.29
N PHE A 155 -4.46 -15.81 -19.25
CA PHE A 155 -5.09 -16.22 -18.00
C PHE A 155 -4.27 -17.30 -17.28
N ALA A 156 -3.73 -18.27 -18.02
CA ALA A 156 -2.93 -19.36 -17.46
C ALA A 156 -1.63 -18.83 -16.82
N GLY A 157 -0.89 -17.96 -17.53
CA GLY A 157 0.34 -17.36 -17.03
C GLY A 157 0.08 -16.50 -15.78
N ASN A 158 -0.98 -15.69 -15.77
CA ASN A 158 -1.37 -14.93 -14.61
C ASN A 158 -1.76 -15.83 -13.42
N TYR A 159 -2.49 -16.92 -13.68
CA TYR A 159 -2.89 -17.86 -12.64
C TYR A 159 -1.68 -18.59 -12.04
N GLU A 160 -0.72 -18.98 -12.87
CA GLU A 160 0.53 -19.60 -12.42
C GLU A 160 1.34 -18.66 -11.53
N PHE A 161 1.52 -17.42 -11.97
CA PHE A 161 2.21 -16.40 -11.16
C PHE A 161 1.51 -16.17 -9.81
N MET A 162 0.19 -16.00 -9.79
CA MET A 162 -0.56 -15.80 -8.56
C MET A 162 -0.45 -16.97 -7.59
N ASN A 163 -0.33 -18.21 -8.09
CA ASN A 163 -0.04 -19.38 -7.27
C ASN A 163 1.38 -19.31 -6.67
N LYS A 164 2.38 -18.96 -7.49
CA LYS A 164 3.78 -18.76 -7.03
C LYS A 164 3.88 -17.63 -5.99
N ALA A 165 3.22 -16.50 -6.25
CA ALA A 165 3.18 -15.39 -5.32
C ALA A 165 2.51 -15.77 -3.97
N ARG A 166 1.42 -16.54 -4.02
CA ARG A 166 0.77 -17.08 -2.82
C ARG A 166 1.71 -18.00 -2.05
N GLN A 167 2.39 -18.92 -2.74
CA GLN A 167 3.35 -19.83 -2.12
C GLN A 167 4.49 -19.04 -1.48
N PHE A 168 5.04 -18.05 -2.18
CA PHE A 168 6.08 -17.16 -1.71
C PHE A 168 5.69 -16.44 -0.41
N VAL A 169 4.51 -15.83 -0.38
CA VAL A 169 3.95 -15.15 0.80
C VAL A 169 3.89 -16.10 2.01
N ASN A 170 3.40 -17.34 1.80
CA ASN A 170 3.31 -18.32 2.85
C ASN A 170 4.67 -18.78 3.39
N GLN A 171 5.67 -18.92 2.52
CA GLN A 171 7.01 -19.40 2.87
C GLN A 171 7.86 -18.30 3.54
N ASN A 172 7.81 -17.08 3.02
CA ASN A 172 8.70 -16.00 3.45
C ASN A 172 8.08 -15.08 4.52
N GLY A 173 6.78 -15.22 4.79
CA GLY A 173 6.11 -14.37 5.78
C GLY A 173 5.95 -12.91 5.35
N MET A 174 6.25 -12.59 4.10
CA MET A 174 6.14 -11.27 3.49
C MET A 174 4.71 -10.99 3.03
N THR A 175 4.30 -9.73 3.04
CA THR A 175 3.05 -9.29 2.39
C THR A 175 3.37 -8.66 1.05
N ILE A 176 2.63 -9.02 0.00
CA ILE A 176 2.81 -8.47 -1.35
C ILE A 176 1.58 -7.69 -1.76
N TYR A 177 1.80 -6.48 -2.27
CA TYR A 177 0.80 -5.66 -2.96
C TYR A 177 1.11 -5.65 -4.46
N ILE A 178 0.08 -5.82 -5.28
CA ILE A 178 0.17 -5.80 -6.73
C ILE A 178 -0.79 -4.75 -7.26
N ASN A 179 -0.25 -3.69 -7.85
CA ASN A 179 -1.03 -2.69 -8.58
C ASN A 179 -1.37 -3.23 -9.97
N THR A 180 -2.65 -3.12 -10.33
CA THR A 180 -3.19 -3.58 -11.60
C THR A 180 -4.05 -2.51 -12.25
N HIS A 181 -4.26 -2.68 -13.56
CA HIS A 181 -5.18 -1.87 -14.34
C HIS A 181 -6.47 -2.66 -14.63
N PRO A 182 -7.58 -1.99 -14.82
CA PRO A 182 -8.78 -2.63 -15.32
C PRO A 182 -8.67 -2.87 -16.83
N ASN A 183 -9.41 -3.85 -17.31
CA ASN A 183 -9.53 -4.14 -18.73
C ASN A 183 -10.26 -3.01 -19.48
N SER A 184 -10.24 -3.05 -20.81
CA SER A 184 -10.85 -2.02 -21.66
C SER A 184 -12.37 -1.92 -21.52
N GLU A 185 -13.04 -2.94 -21.00
CA GLU A 185 -14.51 -2.91 -20.81
C GLU A 185 -14.91 -1.93 -19.71
N SER A 186 -14.08 -1.76 -18.68
CA SER A 186 -14.33 -0.81 -17.60
C SER A 186 -14.43 0.65 -18.05
N GLY A 187 -13.77 0.99 -19.18
CA GLY A 187 -13.77 2.33 -19.77
C GLY A 187 -14.90 2.58 -20.79
N ARG A 188 -15.72 1.58 -21.09
CA ARG A 188 -16.81 1.72 -22.10
C ARG A 188 -18.01 2.48 -21.54
N GLY A 189 -18.83 3.01 -22.46
CA GLY A 189 -19.96 3.90 -22.12
C GLY A 189 -20.96 3.37 -21.09
N GLY A 190 -21.13 2.05 -20.94
CA GLY A 190 -21.95 1.44 -19.90
C GLY A 190 -21.45 1.65 -18.46
N ASN A 191 -20.18 2.02 -18.29
CA ASN A 191 -19.56 2.28 -17.00
C ASN A 191 -19.47 3.77 -16.63
N LEU A 192 -20.23 4.62 -17.32
CA LEU A 192 -20.40 6.04 -16.97
C LEU A 192 -21.59 6.20 -16.03
N TYR A 193 -21.55 7.22 -15.19
CA TYR A 193 -22.74 7.65 -14.45
C TYR A 193 -23.78 8.20 -15.42
N ALA A 194 -25.00 7.65 -15.41
CA ALA A 194 -26.06 8.00 -16.34
C ALA A 194 -26.73 9.33 -16.00
N GLU A 195 -26.77 9.67 -14.70
CA GLU A 195 -27.54 10.83 -14.18
C GLU A 195 -26.89 11.39 -12.91
N GLY A 196 -27.45 12.47 -12.38
CA GLY A 196 -26.98 13.15 -11.17
C GLY A 196 -25.75 14.02 -11.40
N GLU A 197 -25.11 14.45 -10.30
CA GLU A 197 -23.94 15.32 -10.29
C GLU A 197 -22.74 14.72 -11.03
N LEU A 198 -22.61 13.39 -10.99
CA LEU A 198 -21.49 12.66 -11.60
C LEU A 198 -21.74 12.24 -13.05
N LYS A 199 -22.84 12.67 -13.68
CA LYS A 199 -23.20 12.30 -15.04
C LYS A 199 -22.04 12.46 -16.02
N GLY A 200 -21.79 11.40 -16.81
CA GLY A 200 -20.75 11.36 -17.83
C GLY A 200 -19.35 11.09 -17.30
N HIS A 201 -19.16 11.01 -15.98
CA HIS A 201 -17.90 10.57 -15.40
C HIS A 201 -17.83 9.06 -15.30
N LEU A 202 -16.59 8.53 -15.37
CA LEU A 202 -16.33 7.11 -15.28
C LEU A 202 -16.58 6.60 -13.85
N LYS A 203 -17.25 5.48 -13.72
CA LYS A 203 -17.44 4.78 -12.44
C LYS A 203 -16.16 4.09 -12.01
N ALA A 204 -16.02 3.79 -10.73
CA ALA A 204 -14.97 2.92 -10.23
C ALA A 204 -15.03 1.54 -10.94
N PRO A 205 -13.89 0.92 -11.27
CA PRO A 205 -13.90 -0.42 -11.85
C PRO A 205 -14.37 -1.44 -10.82
N LEU A 206 -15.12 -2.44 -11.26
CA LEU A 206 -15.49 -3.57 -10.43
C LEU A 206 -14.35 -4.58 -10.36
N LYS A 207 -14.34 -5.46 -9.35
CA LYS A 207 -13.33 -6.52 -9.20
C LYS A 207 -13.21 -7.45 -10.43
N ASP A 208 -14.29 -7.64 -11.18
CA ASP A 208 -14.29 -8.46 -12.39
C ASP A 208 -13.71 -7.74 -13.62
N HIS A 209 -13.47 -6.44 -13.52
CA HIS A 209 -12.83 -5.64 -14.58
C HIS A 209 -11.29 -5.73 -14.57
N ILE A 210 -10.69 -6.48 -13.66
CA ILE A 210 -9.22 -6.58 -13.58
C ILE A 210 -8.63 -7.15 -14.86
N GLU A 211 -7.60 -6.48 -15.39
CA GLU A 211 -6.83 -7.01 -16.52
C GLU A 211 -6.10 -8.30 -16.12
N GLY A 212 -6.26 -9.35 -16.92
CA GLY A 212 -5.73 -10.67 -16.58
C GLY A 212 -6.72 -11.60 -15.87
N GLY A 213 -7.93 -11.11 -15.58
CA GLY A 213 -9.08 -11.93 -15.22
C GLY A 213 -9.14 -12.38 -13.74
N LYS A 214 -10.03 -13.33 -13.48
CA LYS A 214 -10.37 -13.80 -12.12
C LYS A 214 -9.22 -14.48 -11.35
N SER A 215 -8.07 -14.74 -11.97
CA SER A 215 -6.91 -15.29 -11.27
C SER A 215 -6.46 -14.44 -10.10
N PHE A 216 -6.50 -13.12 -10.23
CA PHE A 216 -6.16 -12.17 -9.19
C PHE A 216 -7.17 -12.19 -8.04
N THR A 217 -8.45 -12.06 -8.35
CA THR A 217 -9.51 -12.02 -7.34
C THR A 217 -9.66 -13.33 -6.57
N ASN A 218 -9.39 -14.47 -7.23
CA ASN A 218 -9.48 -15.79 -6.60
C ASN A 218 -8.33 -16.07 -5.62
N ARG A 219 -7.15 -15.50 -5.88
CA ARG A 219 -5.93 -15.81 -5.14
C ARG A 219 -5.51 -14.74 -4.13
N CYS A 220 -5.98 -13.51 -4.26
CA CYS A 220 -5.68 -12.46 -3.27
C CYS A 220 -6.42 -12.69 -1.95
N ASP A 221 -5.89 -12.11 -0.89
CA ASP A 221 -6.56 -12.01 0.41
C ASP A 221 -7.47 -10.79 0.44
N ASP A 222 -6.89 -9.62 0.25
CA ASP A 222 -7.65 -8.38 0.22
C ASP A 222 -7.54 -7.73 -1.18
N MET A 223 -8.59 -7.03 -1.57
CA MET A 223 -8.63 -6.30 -2.83
C MET A 223 -9.22 -4.92 -2.62
N LEU A 224 -8.50 -3.93 -3.11
CA LEU A 224 -8.87 -2.52 -3.05
C LEU A 224 -9.10 -2.01 -4.46
N VAL A 225 -10.08 -1.13 -4.60
CA VAL A 225 -10.25 -0.31 -5.79
C VAL A 225 -9.98 1.14 -5.42
N ILE A 226 -9.05 1.76 -6.14
CA ILE A 226 -8.73 3.18 -6.02
C ILE A 226 -9.31 3.91 -7.19
N HIS A 227 -10.17 4.89 -6.91
CA HIS A 227 -10.84 5.68 -7.91
C HIS A 227 -10.79 7.17 -7.61
N ARG A 228 -10.78 8.00 -8.65
CA ARG A 228 -10.84 9.45 -8.56
C ARG A 228 -11.46 10.05 -9.81
N LEU A 229 -12.36 10.99 -9.64
CA LEU A 229 -12.99 11.71 -10.73
C LEU A 229 -12.11 12.88 -11.17
N ILE A 230 -10.99 12.58 -11.84
CA ILE A 230 -9.90 13.53 -12.17
C ILE A 230 -10.34 14.76 -12.96
N LYS A 231 -11.44 14.66 -13.70
CA LYS A 231 -11.99 15.76 -14.53
C LYS A 231 -13.17 16.48 -13.85
N HIS A 232 -13.60 16.04 -12.65
CA HIS A 232 -14.69 16.68 -11.94
C HIS A 232 -14.19 17.95 -11.21
N PRO A 233 -14.89 19.08 -11.26
CA PRO A 233 -14.41 20.32 -10.65
C PRO A 233 -14.19 20.21 -9.13
N GLU A 234 -15.08 19.52 -8.41
CA GLU A 234 -15.04 19.39 -6.95
C GLU A 234 -14.42 18.06 -6.49
N HIS A 235 -14.78 16.93 -7.13
CA HIS A 235 -14.35 15.61 -6.69
C HIS A 235 -12.93 15.23 -7.13
N LYS A 236 -12.24 16.02 -7.95
CA LYS A 236 -10.87 15.76 -8.40
C LYS A 236 -9.83 15.66 -7.27
N TYR A 237 -10.15 16.18 -6.10
CA TYR A 237 -9.29 16.12 -4.89
C TYR A 237 -9.70 15.01 -3.92
N LYS A 238 -10.73 14.22 -4.26
CA LYS A 238 -11.23 13.11 -3.44
C LYS A 238 -10.82 11.79 -4.09
N THR A 239 -9.97 11.04 -3.41
CA THR A 239 -9.62 9.66 -3.80
C THR A 239 -10.53 8.73 -3.04
N TRP A 240 -11.24 7.90 -3.75
CA TRP A 240 -12.20 6.93 -3.21
C TRP A 240 -11.52 5.58 -3.08
N ILE A 241 -11.61 5.00 -1.91
CA ILE A 241 -11.11 3.66 -1.63
C ILE A 241 -12.29 2.74 -1.39
N GLN A 242 -12.47 1.78 -2.29
CA GLN A 242 -13.45 0.71 -2.14
C GLN A 242 -12.71 -0.57 -1.75
N VAL A 243 -13.13 -1.18 -0.66
CA VAL A 243 -12.60 -2.46 -0.21
C VAL A 243 -13.53 -3.55 -0.73
N GLU A 244 -13.08 -4.21 -1.80
CA GLU A 244 -13.88 -5.18 -2.57
C GLU A 244 -13.78 -6.61 -2.03
N LYS A 245 -12.70 -6.90 -1.33
CA LYS A 245 -12.47 -8.21 -0.73
C LYS A 245 -11.65 -8.08 0.55
N VAL A 246 -12.11 -8.73 1.60
CA VAL A 246 -11.38 -8.96 2.85
C VAL A 246 -11.55 -10.43 3.20
N LYS A 247 -10.45 -11.18 3.25
CA LYS A 247 -10.48 -12.61 3.53
C LYS A 247 -10.74 -12.92 5.01
N ASP A 248 -10.21 -12.07 5.89
CA ASP A 248 -10.35 -12.20 7.32
C ASP A 248 -10.85 -10.88 7.91
N MET A 249 -12.16 -10.81 8.13
CA MET A 249 -12.81 -9.61 8.66
C MET A 249 -12.60 -9.44 10.17
N GLU A 250 -12.29 -10.49 10.91
CA GLU A 250 -12.05 -10.39 12.35
C GLU A 250 -10.77 -9.60 12.65
N THR A 251 -9.78 -9.73 11.79
CA THR A 251 -8.46 -9.11 11.99
C THR A 251 -8.18 -7.93 11.05
N GLY A 252 -8.92 -7.79 9.96
CA GLY A 252 -8.47 -6.97 8.84
C GLY A 252 -9.38 -5.88 8.33
N GLY A 253 -10.54 -5.65 8.91
CA GLY A 253 -11.52 -4.70 8.43
C GLY A 253 -12.72 -5.34 7.74
N LYS A 254 -13.50 -4.57 7.00
CA LYS A 254 -14.74 -5.01 6.34
C LYS A 254 -14.85 -4.40 4.95
N HIS A 255 -15.69 -5.01 4.11
CA HIS A 255 -16.04 -4.42 2.81
C HIS A 255 -16.61 -3.00 2.99
N THR A 256 -16.34 -2.13 2.02
CA THR A 256 -17.10 -0.88 1.89
C THR A 256 -18.45 -1.18 1.21
N GLU A 257 -19.47 -0.38 1.51
CA GLU A 257 -20.68 -0.40 0.73
C GLU A 257 -20.46 0.23 -0.65
N MET A 258 -21.22 -0.18 -1.66
CA MET A 258 -21.00 0.20 -3.05
C MET A 258 -20.99 1.73 -3.25
N ASP A 259 -21.90 2.44 -2.58
CA ASP A 259 -22.07 3.89 -2.72
C ASP A 259 -21.37 4.68 -1.61
N PHE A 260 -20.68 3.99 -0.70
CA PHE A 260 -20.01 4.61 0.46
C PHE A 260 -18.53 4.20 0.56
N PRO A 261 -17.69 4.61 -0.41
CA PRO A 261 -16.26 4.39 -0.35
C PRO A 261 -15.64 5.21 0.80
N VAL A 262 -14.49 4.78 1.29
CA VAL A 262 -13.68 5.65 2.15
C VAL A 262 -13.11 6.79 1.31
N ILE A 263 -13.39 8.03 1.71
CA ILE A 263 -12.93 9.21 1.00
C ILE A 263 -11.62 9.70 1.61
N CYS A 264 -10.57 9.67 0.80
CA CYS A 264 -9.27 10.25 1.12
C CYS A 264 -9.19 11.63 0.44
N GLU A 265 -9.24 12.70 1.21
CA GLU A 265 -9.12 14.06 0.69
C GLU A 265 -7.65 14.40 0.43
N PHE A 266 -7.33 14.70 -0.82
CA PHE A 266 -5.97 15.04 -1.24
C PHE A 266 -5.57 16.43 -0.75
N ASN A 267 -4.54 16.48 0.07
CA ASN A 267 -4.05 17.72 0.65
C ASN A 267 -2.83 18.26 -0.13
N SER A 268 -3.10 18.90 -1.27
CA SER A 268 -2.13 19.72 -2.03
C SER A 268 -0.74 19.08 -2.23
N GLY A 269 -0.65 17.75 -2.41
CA GLY A 269 0.60 17.02 -2.63
C GLY A 269 1.37 16.62 -1.37
N ILE A 270 0.83 16.89 -0.19
CA ILE A 270 1.45 16.53 1.09
C ILE A 270 0.78 15.36 1.82
N GLY A 271 -0.02 14.56 1.10
CA GLY A 271 -0.70 13.37 1.61
C GLY A 271 -2.22 13.47 1.54
N PHE A 272 -2.88 12.73 2.42
CA PHE A 272 -4.34 12.67 2.50
C PHE A 272 -4.84 12.91 3.91
N GLN A 273 -6.09 13.38 3.98
CA GLN A 273 -6.88 13.41 5.20
C GLN A 273 -8.12 12.51 5.01
N ILE A 274 -8.54 11.84 6.08
CA ILE A 274 -9.73 11.00 6.10
C ILE A 274 -10.60 11.49 7.25
N ASN A 275 -11.80 12.02 6.93
CA ASN A 275 -12.68 12.66 7.91
C ASN A 275 -11.95 13.72 8.78
N GLY A 276 -11.10 14.53 8.15
CA GLY A 276 -10.31 15.57 8.82
C GLY A 276 -9.09 15.07 9.60
N VAL A 277 -8.85 13.76 9.65
CA VAL A 277 -7.66 13.18 10.31
C VAL A 277 -6.55 12.98 9.31
N ASP A 278 -5.37 13.51 9.59
CA ASP A 278 -4.12 13.27 8.86
C ASP A 278 -3.26 12.27 9.65
N PRO A 279 -3.18 11.00 9.25
CA PRO A 279 -2.43 9.98 9.98
C PRO A 279 -0.91 10.22 10.03
N LEU A 280 -0.38 11.04 9.11
CA LEU A 280 1.04 11.40 9.10
C LEU A 280 1.39 12.54 10.05
N ALA A 281 0.40 13.36 10.46
CA ALA A 281 0.65 14.55 11.27
C ALA A 281 1.46 14.28 12.55
N PRO A 282 1.22 13.19 13.32
CA PRO A 282 1.99 12.90 14.53
C PRO A 282 3.47 12.59 14.30
N PHE A 283 3.84 12.19 13.08
CA PHE A 283 5.20 11.76 12.72
C PHE A 283 6.01 12.85 12.01
N ARG A 284 5.38 14.00 11.70
CA ARG A 284 6.07 15.11 11.05
C ARG A 284 7.13 15.72 11.97
N PRO A 285 8.33 15.96 11.45
CA PRO A 285 9.39 16.55 12.28
C PRO A 285 9.06 17.98 12.68
N ASN A 286 9.18 18.27 13.98
CA ASN A 286 9.01 19.61 14.54
C ASN A 286 10.17 20.51 14.12
N GLU A 287 9.90 21.65 13.51
CA GLU A 287 10.92 22.63 13.09
C GLU A 287 11.78 23.15 14.25
N LYS A 288 11.24 23.16 15.49
CA LYS A 288 11.93 23.64 16.68
C LYS A 288 12.94 22.65 17.29
N GLN A 289 12.95 21.37 16.87
CA GLN A 289 13.83 20.33 17.44
C GLN A 289 15.07 20.03 16.59
N MET A 290 15.28 20.70 15.46
CA MET A 290 16.48 20.55 14.63
C MET A 290 17.58 21.58 14.96
N THR A 291 17.82 21.88 16.20
CA THR A 291 19.17 22.30 16.63
C THR A 291 19.99 21.04 16.76
N ILE A 292 20.94 20.85 15.84
CA ILE A 292 21.99 19.85 15.95
C ILE A 292 22.59 20.02 17.36
N PRO A 293 22.56 18.99 18.23
CA PRO A 293 23.33 19.06 19.47
C PRO A 293 24.80 19.22 19.07
N LYS A 294 25.44 20.24 19.58
CA LYS A 294 26.86 20.54 19.30
C LYS A 294 27.82 19.50 19.88
N ASP A 295 27.34 18.50 20.59
CA ASP A 295 28.14 17.44 21.18
C ASP A 295 27.52 16.07 20.95
N GLY A 296 28.16 15.31 20.13
CA GLY A 296 28.37 13.91 19.82
C GLY A 296 27.60 12.79 20.55
N GLN A 297 26.37 12.95 20.98
CA GLN A 297 25.52 11.84 21.42
C GLN A 297 24.20 11.87 20.65
N ILE A 298 24.24 11.36 19.42
CA ILE A 298 23.07 10.92 18.70
C ILE A 298 22.69 9.59 19.32
N GLU A 299 21.65 9.56 20.13
CA GLU A 299 20.93 8.30 20.38
C GLU A 299 20.54 7.77 19.02
N SER A 300 21.21 6.70 18.60
CA SER A 300 21.13 6.24 17.21
C SER A 300 19.68 5.86 16.93
N THR A 301 19.15 6.35 15.82
CA THR A 301 17.83 6.01 15.32
C THR A 301 17.64 4.49 15.22
N SER A 302 18.76 3.74 15.10
CA SER A 302 18.80 2.28 15.17
C SER A 302 18.36 1.73 16.53
N ASP A 303 18.64 2.42 17.63
CA ASP A 303 18.24 1.97 18.98
C ASP A 303 16.74 2.23 19.20
N LYS A 304 16.22 3.34 18.66
CA LYS A 304 14.80 3.63 18.67
C LYS A 304 14.00 2.65 17.78
N LEU A 305 14.54 2.29 16.62
CA LEU A 305 13.99 1.29 15.71
C LEU A 305 14.07 -0.13 16.30
N ARG A 306 15.19 -0.49 16.97
CA ARG A 306 15.30 -1.75 17.72
C ARG A 306 14.28 -1.83 18.85
N ARG A 307 14.02 -0.72 19.53
CA ARG A 307 13.03 -0.64 20.60
C ARG A 307 11.61 -0.78 20.06
N LEU A 308 11.27 -0.16 18.92
CA LEU A 308 9.99 -0.32 18.23
C LEU A 308 9.83 -1.73 17.64
N ALA A 309 10.87 -2.30 17.04
CA ALA A 309 10.87 -3.66 16.52
C ALA A 309 10.71 -4.72 17.63
N ASN A 310 11.30 -4.48 18.82
CA ASN A 310 11.14 -5.37 19.98
C ASN A 310 9.78 -5.23 20.68
N GLN A 311 9.05 -4.13 20.44
CA GLN A 311 7.68 -3.94 20.92
C GLN A 311 6.62 -4.50 19.95
N ASN A 312 7.02 -4.94 18.77
CA ASN A 312 6.13 -5.49 17.75
C ASN A 312 6.55 -6.94 17.44
N PRO A 313 5.96 -7.95 18.12
CA PRO A 313 6.32 -9.37 17.95
C PRO A 313 5.63 -9.97 16.72
N PHE A 314 5.95 -9.52 15.51
CA PHE A 314 5.62 -10.18 14.25
C PHE A 314 6.87 -10.68 13.55
#